data_2695677c5e4884bfe317fdeafbca089a
#
_entry.id   2695677c5e4884bfe317fdeafbca089a
#
_cell.length_a   1.000
_cell.length_b   1.000
_cell.length_c   1.000
_cell.angle_alpha   90.00
_cell.angle_beta   90.00
_cell.angle_gamma   90.00
#
_symmetry.space_group_name_H-M   'P 1'
#
loop_
_entity.id
_entity.type
_entity.pdbx_description
1 polymer ?
#
loop_
_entity_poly.entity_id
_entity_poly.type
_entity_poly.pdbx_seq_one_letter_code
_entity_poly.pdbx_strand_id
1 'polypeptide(L)'
;MQVEVARPQEFDGSSRKVAGFITACKLYICMKMREVAVEEQIQWVLSYVQGGSADIWKKNVLEDLEGGLLEYETMREFLTNIKREFRGGNEESVKVAEL
;
A
#
# COMPACT_ATOMS: atom_id res chain seq x y z
N MET A 1 15.89 17.53 18.68
CA MET A 1 14.97 16.52 19.21
C MET A 1 14.48 15.60 18.12
N GLN A 2 14.55 14.33 18.38
CA GLN A 2 14.08 13.35 17.41
C GLN A 2 12.65 12.96 17.67
N VAL A 3 11.88 12.87 16.60
CA VAL A 3 10.51 12.43 16.67
C VAL A 3 10.47 10.96 16.24
N GLU A 4 9.92 10.12 17.08
CA GLU A 4 9.77 8.74 16.74
C GLU A 4 8.48 8.53 16.00
N VAL A 5 8.55 7.78 14.92
CA VAL A 5 7.39 7.48 14.11
C VAL A 5 7.20 5.98 14.11
N ALA A 6 6.00 5.55 14.48
CA ALA A 6 5.69 4.13 14.52
C ALA A 6 5.70 3.56 13.11
N ARG A 7 6.22 2.35 12.98
CA ARG A 7 6.18 1.64 11.72
C ARG A 7 4.79 1.06 11.51
N PRO A 8 4.37 0.91 10.25
CA PRO A 8 3.05 0.33 10.00
C PRO A 8 3.01 -1.13 10.47
N GLN A 9 1.82 -1.58 10.79
CA GLN A 9 1.62 -2.98 11.10
C GLN A 9 1.45 -3.75 9.80
N GLU A 10 1.68 -5.04 9.85
CA GLU A 10 1.53 -5.87 8.68
C GLU A 10 0.12 -5.80 8.13
N PHE A 11 0.02 -5.85 6.81
CA PHE A 11 -1.25 -5.72 6.12
C PHE A 11 -1.52 -6.97 5.30
N ASP A 12 -2.67 -7.59 5.51
CA ASP A 12 -3.01 -8.85 4.88
C ASP A 12 -4.09 -8.72 3.81
N GLY A 13 -4.40 -7.49 3.41
CA GLY A 13 -5.42 -7.27 2.41
C GLY A 13 -6.80 -6.99 2.97
N SER A 14 -6.92 -6.94 4.28
CA SER A 14 -8.20 -6.70 4.92
C SER A 14 -8.69 -5.27 4.63
N SER A 15 -9.90 -5.15 4.10
CA SER A 15 -10.44 -3.84 3.77
C SER A 15 -10.61 -2.97 5.00
N ARG A 16 -10.74 -3.59 6.16
CA ARG A 16 -10.92 -2.85 7.39
C ARG A 16 -9.63 -2.19 7.86
N LYS A 17 -8.50 -2.71 7.39
CA LYS A 17 -7.19 -2.22 7.83
C LYS A 17 -6.50 -1.35 6.81
N VAL A 18 -7.02 -1.29 5.59
CA VAL A 18 -6.27 -0.64 4.51
C VAL A 18 -6.09 0.85 4.76
N ALA A 19 -7.10 1.53 5.24
CA ALA A 19 -6.98 2.98 5.48
C ALA A 19 -5.93 3.28 6.54
N GLY A 20 -5.93 2.49 7.63
CA GLY A 20 -4.95 2.69 8.68
C GLY A 20 -3.54 2.37 8.21
N PHE A 21 -3.41 1.32 7.41
CA PHE A 21 -2.12 0.96 6.86
C PHE A 21 -1.57 2.07 5.98
N ILE A 22 -2.42 2.61 5.09
CA ILE A 22 -1.99 3.68 4.20
C ILE A 22 -1.59 4.92 4.98
N THR A 23 -2.37 5.27 6.00
CA THR A 23 -2.07 6.42 6.81
C THR A 23 -0.72 6.24 7.50
N ALA A 24 -0.47 5.07 8.06
CA ALA A 24 0.79 4.80 8.73
C ALA A 24 1.96 4.86 7.76
N CYS A 25 1.78 4.33 6.55
CA CYS A 25 2.83 4.40 5.53
C CYS A 25 3.12 5.84 5.14
N LYS A 26 2.08 6.63 4.91
CA LYS A 26 2.26 8.02 4.53
C LYS A 26 3.03 8.78 5.60
N LEU A 27 2.66 8.57 6.84
CA LEU A 27 3.32 9.28 7.92
C LEU A 27 4.79 8.90 8.01
N TYR A 28 5.08 7.62 7.96
CA TYR A 28 6.45 7.18 8.07
C TYR A 28 7.30 7.69 6.90
N ILE A 29 6.76 7.57 5.69
CA ILE A 29 7.49 8.02 4.52
C ILE A 29 7.74 9.51 4.60
N CYS A 30 6.75 10.28 5.01
CA CYS A 30 6.88 11.72 5.11
C CYS A 30 7.94 12.12 6.14
N MET A 31 8.02 11.38 7.22
CA MET A 31 8.93 11.77 8.31
C MET A 31 10.31 11.17 8.17
N LYS A 32 10.44 10.00 7.55
CA LYS A 32 11.70 9.27 7.59
C LYS A 32 12.28 8.93 6.21
N MET A 33 11.49 9.02 5.16
CA MET A 33 11.93 8.53 3.87
C MET A 33 11.74 9.52 2.73
N ARG A 34 11.75 10.82 3.05
CA ARG A 34 11.45 11.82 2.04
C ARG A 34 12.45 11.83 0.88
N GLU A 35 13.69 11.46 1.15
CA GLU A 35 14.72 11.49 0.11
C GLU A 35 14.97 10.11 -0.49
N VAL A 36 14.19 9.13 -0.11
CA VAL A 36 14.32 7.79 -0.66
C VAL A 36 13.55 7.73 -1.98
N ALA A 37 14.14 7.06 -2.97
CA ALA A 37 13.50 6.93 -4.27
C ALA A 37 12.15 6.23 -4.14
N VAL A 38 11.22 6.60 -5.02
CA VAL A 38 9.87 6.03 -4.98
C VAL A 38 9.91 4.50 -5.07
N GLU A 39 10.76 3.98 -5.94
CA GLU A 39 10.85 2.53 -6.08
C GLU A 39 11.25 1.85 -4.78
N GLU A 40 12.18 2.46 -4.06
CA GLU A 40 12.59 1.90 -2.79
C GLU A 40 11.51 2.06 -1.74
N GLN A 41 10.79 3.17 -1.78
CA GLN A 41 9.66 3.35 -0.87
C GLN A 41 8.59 2.29 -1.11
N ILE A 42 8.34 1.97 -2.37
CA ILE A 42 7.38 0.93 -2.71
C ILE A 42 7.83 -0.41 -2.14
N GLN A 43 9.10 -0.74 -2.29
CA GLN A 43 9.62 -1.98 -1.76
C GLN A 43 9.48 -2.03 -0.24
N TRP A 44 9.71 -0.90 0.41
CA TRP A 44 9.54 -0.82 1.85
C TRP A 44 8.09 -1.09 2.25
N VAL A 45 7.13 -0.48 1.54
CA VAL A 45 5.72 -0.74 1.82
C VAL A 45 5.40 -2.21 1.64
N LEU A 46 5.89 -2.81 0.55
CA LEU A 46 5.61 -4.20 0.28
C LEU A 46 6.16 -5.13 1.35
N SER A 47 7.19 -4.71 2.05
CA SER A 47 7.77 -5.54 3.10
C SER A 47 6.80 -5.72 4.27
N TYR A 48 5.78 -4.89 4.37
CA TYR A 48 4.76 -5.01 5.40
C TYR A 48 3.49 -5.68 4.89
N VAL A 49 3.47 -6.04 3.63
CA VAL A 49 2.30 -6.69 3.04
C VAL A 49 2.55 -8.19 3.01
N GLN A 50 1.69 -8.95 3.67
CA GLN A 50 1.81 -10.41 3.58
C GLN A 50 0.55 -11.06 4.11
N GLY A 51 0.25 -12.20 3.54
CA GLY A 51 -0.90 -12.99 3.97
C GLY A 51 -2.14 -12.67 3.17
N GLY A 52 -3.06 -13.61 3.18
CA GLY A 52 -4.36 -13.42 2.55
C GLY A 52 -4.27 -13.05 1.09
N SER A 53 -5.23 -12.25 0.66
CA SER A 53 -5.27 -11.82 -0.73
C SER A 53 -4.15 -10.86 -1.09
N ALA A 54 -3.51 -10.29 -0.08
CA ALA A 54 -2.45 -9.33 -0.35
C ALA A 54 -1.20 -9.98 -0.93
N ASP A 55 -0.99 -11.26 -0.65
CA ASP A 55 0.20 -11.94 -1.14
C ASP A 55 0.25 -11.98 -2.67
N ILE A 56 -0.89 -12.26 -3.29
CA ILE A 56 -0.94 -12.34 -4.76
C ILE A 56 -0.68 -10.97 -5.36
N TRP A 57 -1.32 -9.96 -4.80
CA TRP A 57 -1.13 -8.60 -5.27
C TRP A 57 0.33 -8.16 -5.14
N LYS A 58 0.92 -8.49 -3.99
CA LYS A 58 2.32 -8.14 -3.73
C LYS A 58 3.24 -8.78 -4.76
N LYS A 59 3.00 -10.05 -5.06
CA LYS A 59 3.82 -10.76 -6.03
C LYS A 59 3.76 -10.08 -7.38
N ASN A 60 2.56 -9.70 -7.81
CA ASN A 60 2.40 -9.04 -9.10
C ASN A 60 3.11 -7.70 -9.14
N VAL A 61 3.03 -6.93 -8.06
CA VAL A 61 3.71 -5.64 -8.01
C VAL A 61 5.22 -5.82 -8.07
N LEU A 62 5.74 -6.82 -7.35
CA LEU A 62 7.17 -7.07 -7.38
C LEU A 62 7.64 -7.48 -8.78
N GLU A 63 6.85 -8.28 -9.47
CA GLU A 63 7.21 -8.67 -10.83
C GLU A 63 7.23 -7.46 -11.75
N ASP A 64 6.26 -6.58 -11.62
CA ASP A 64 6.25 -5.36 -12.42
C ASP A 64 7.44 -4.48 -12.09
N LEU A 65 7.78 -4.39 -10.81
CA LEU A 65 8.91 -3.57 -10.39
C LEU A 65 10.21 -4.09 -10.99
N GLU A 66 10.40 -5.40 -10.94
CA GLU A 66 11.61 -6.02 -11.48
C GLU A 66 11.68 -5.87 -12.99
N GLY A 67 10.54 -5.88 -13.65
CA GLY A 67 10.50 -5.75 -15.09
C GLY A 67 10.51 -4.32 -15.59
N GLY A 68 10.54 -3.36 -14.68
CA GLY A 68 10.52 -1.96 -15.08
C GLY A 68 9.17 -1.51 -15.60
N LEU A 69 8.12 -2.23 -15.28
CA LEU A 69 6.78 -1.94 -15.77
C LEU A 69 5.94 -1.13 -14.79
N LEU A 70 6.49 -0.79 -13.65
CA LEU A 70 5.77 -0.04 -12.66
C LEU A 70 5.56 1.39 -13.15
N GLU A 71 4.31 1.86 -13.11
CA GLU A 71 3.98 3.14 -13.70
C GLU A 71 3.71 4.23 -12.68
N TYR A 72 4.04 4.00 -11.43
CA TYR A 72 3.77 5.00 -10.40
C TYR A 72 4.90 6.01 -10.33
N GLU A 73 4.57 7.26 -10.53
CA GLU A 73 5.56 8.33 -10.43
C GLU A 73 5.68 8.85 -9.02
N THR A 74 4.64 8.68 -8.20
CA THR A 74 4.66 9.16 -6.83
C THR A 74 4.10 8.10 -5.90
N MET A 75 4.47 8.20 -4.64
CA MET A 75 3.92 7.31 -3.64
C MET A 75 2.43 7.54 -3.44
N ARG A 76 1.96 8.75 -3.69
CA ARG A 76 0.53 9.01 -3.60
C ARG A 76 -0.24 8.11 -4.55
N GLU A 77 0.25 7.99 -5.77
CA GLU A 77 -0.41 7.13 -6.75
C GLU A 77 -0.38 5.67 -6.31
N PHE A 78 0.75 5.23 -5.80
CA PHE A 78 0.88 3.86 -5.36
C PHE A 78 -0.07 3.56 -4.20
N LEU A 79 -0.10 4.42 -3.20
CA LEU A 79 -0.94 4.21 -2.03
C LEU A 79 -2.42 4.33 -2.39
N THR A 80 -2.75 5.20 -3.35
CA THR A 80 -4.11 5.29 -3.85
C THR A 80 -4.52 3.98 -4.51
N ASN A 81 -3.60 3.36 -5.23
CA ASN A 81 -3.87 2.08 -5.85
C ASN A 81 -4.12 1.00 -4.81
N ILE A 82 -3.34 1.00 -3.74
CA ILE A 82 -3.56 0.05 -2.65
C ILE A 82 -4.96 0.22 -2.08
N LYS A 83 -5.33 1.46 -1.83
CA LYS A 83 -6.65 1.72 -1.27
C LYS A 83 -7.74 1.22 -2.19
N ARG A 84 -7.58 1.46 -3.48
CA ARG A 84 -8.57 1.00 -4.46
C ARG A 84 -8.63 -0.51 -4.52
N GLU A 85 -7.48 -1.16 -4.44
CA GLU A 85 -7.39 -2.60 -4.59
C GLU A 85 -8.03 -3.33 -3.42
N PHE A 86 -7.92 -2.79 -2.22
CA PHE A 86 -8.32 -3.50 -1.01
C PHE A 86 -9.47 -2.85 -0.26
N ARG A 87 -10.12 -1.88 -0.80
CA ARG A 87 -11.12 -1.10 -0.06
C ARG A 87 -12.50 -1.74 -0.09
N GLY A 88 -12.59 -2.96 0.33
CA GLY A 88 -13.91 -3.56 0.49
C GLY A 88 -14.65 -3.75 -0.81
N GLY A 89 -13.97 -4.32 -1.81
CA GLY A 89 -14.62 -4.55 -3.08
C GLY A 89 -15.91 -5.32 -2.95
N ASN A 90 -16.01 -6.19 -1.95
CA ASN A 90 -17.24 -6.93 -1.74
C ASN A 90 -18.37 -6.01 -1.35
N GLU A 91 -18.07 -5.05 -0.51
CA GLU A 91 -19.08 -4.10 -0.08
C GLU A 91 -19.54 -3.25 -1.25
N GLU A 92 -18.61 -2.90 -2.09
CA GLU A 92 -18.98 -2.11 -3.25
C GLU A 92 -19.83 -2.91 -4.20
N SER A 93 -19.52 -4.18 -4.35
CA SER A 93 -20.34 -5.02 -5.19
C SER A 93 -21.78 -5.05 -4.69
N VAL A 94 -21.93 -5.12 -3.39
CA VAL A 94 -23.26 -5.12 -2.81
C VAL A 94 -23.96 -3.80 -3.11
N LYS A 95 -23.25 -2.71 -2.95
CA LYS A 95 -23.86 -1.41 -3.21
C LYS A 95 -24.28 -1.26 -4.65
N VAL A 96 -23.44 -1.71 -5.53
CA VAL A 96 -23.76 -1.63 -6.95
C VAL A 96 -25.02 -2.43 -7.23
N ALA A 97 -25.14 -3.56 -6.61
CA ALA A 97 -26.32 -4.38 -6.81
C ALA A 97 -27.59 -3.69 -6.34
N GLU A 98 -27.45 -2.81 -5.38
CA GLU A 98 -28.60 -2.08 -4.87
C GLU A 98 -29.08 -1.01 -5.82
N LEU A 99 -28.22 -0.58 -6.67
CA LEU A 99 -28.58 0.48 -7.59
C LEU A 99 -29.34 -0.06 -8.78
#